data_9ee605285115c35b43708a28338292e1
#
_entry.id   9ee605285115c35b43708a28338292e1
#
_cell.length_a   1.000
_cell.length_b   1.000
_cell.length_c   1.000
_cell.angle_alpha   90.00
_cell.angle_beta   90.00
_cell.angle_gamma   90.00
#
_symmetry.space_group_name_H-M   'P 1'
#
loop_
_entity.id
_entity.type
_entity.pdbx_description
1 polymer ?
#
loop_
_entity_poly.entity_id
_entity_poly.type
_entity_poly.pdbx_seq_one_letter_code
_entity_poly.pdbx_strand_id
1 'polypeptide(L)'
;MKAIKNILLECLPLFINAFLLVTIYNQPKYALNTFFERGVIGTGVQRDFNILFMPVFSMNILLILFRPMITQLAIYRRAGDYNQYKQYQKRIVKMVVGLAVLVLVGGIVLGIPALNILYGTNLNKYWLSFIITMLGGIASTFATICDNMLTVLRKQKYLVISFAISCLLSILISNPLVEYYGILGAAIAFVSSMWTWFLISLVI
;
A
#
# COMPACT_ATOMS: atom_id res chain seq x y z
N MET A 1 14.34 -21.87 26.76
CA MET A 1 13.02 -22.09 26.15
C MET A 1 12.06 -20.94 26.36
N LYS A 2 11.85 -20.36 27.56
CA LYS A 2 10.91 -19.22 27.78
C LYS A 2 11.24 -17.97 26.94
N ALA A 3 12.52 -17.60 26.78
CA ALA A 3 12.93 -16.43 25.99
C ALA A 3 12.58 -16.58 24.50
N ILE A 4 12.82 -17.75 23.91
CA ILE A 4 12.50 -18.05 22.50
C ILE A 4 10.98 -17.96 22.27
N LYS A 5 10.18 -18.54 23.18
CA LYS A 5 8.72 -18.47 23.11
C LYS A 5 8.21 -17.03 23.14
N ASN A 6 8.77 -16.18 24.00
CA ASN A 6 8.38 -14.77 24.08
C ASN A 6 8.73 -14.01 22.79
N ILE A 7 9.92 -14.24 22.22
CA ILE A 7 10.32 -13.63 20.94
C ILE A 7 9.37 -14.08 19.82
N LEU A 8 9.06 -15.37 19.73
CA LEU A 8 8.11 -15.88 18.72
C LEU A 8 6.73 -15.25 18.86
N LEU A 9 6.22 -15.08 20.08
CA LEU A 9 4.92 -14.45 20.32
C LEU A 9 4.91 -12.95 19.96
N GLU A 10 6.03 -12.25 20.10
CA GLU A 10 6.16 -10.85 19.66
C GLU A 10 6.31 -10.72 18.14
N CYS A 11 6.93 -11.70 17.48
CA CYS A 11 7.09 -11.72 16.03
C CYS A 11 5.82 -12.19 15.29
N LEU A 12 4.95 -12.97 15.92
CA LEU A 12 3.76 -13.53 15.29
C LEU A 12 2.83 -12.46 14.67
N PRO A 13 2.50 -11.34 15.34
CA PRO A 13 1.70 -10.27 14.73
C PRO A 13 2.35 -9.67 13.48
N LEU A 14 3.67 -9.52 13.48
CA LEU A 14 4.40 -8.98 12.31
C LEU A 14 4.36 -9.95 11.13
N PHE A 15 4.47 -11.25 11.38
CA PHE A 15 4.35 -12.28 10.35
C PHE A 15 2.92 -12.30 9.75
N ILE A 16 1.90 -12.27 10.60
CA ILE A 16 0.50 -12.21 10.15
C ILE A 16 0.26 -10.95 9.31
N ASN A 17 0.75 -9.79 9.77
CA ASN A 17 0.61 -8.53 9.04
C ASN A 17 1.28 -8.59 7.66
N ALA A 18 2.48 -9.17 7.56
CA ALA A 18 3.17 -9.32 6.29
C ALA A 18 2.38 -10.20 5.32
N PHE A 19 1.82 -11.31 5.79
CA PHE A 19 0.98 -12.20 4.99
C PHE A 19 -0.30 -11.51 4.51
N LEU A 20 -1.01 -10.82 5.40
CA LEU A 20 -2.23 -10.07 5.07
C LEU A 20 -1.93 -8.97 4.06
N LEU A 21 -0.82 -8.24 4.23
CA LEU A 21 -0.39 -7.19 3.31
C LEU A 21 -0.16 -7.73 1.89
N VAL A 22 0.57 -8.83 1.77
CA VAL A 22 0.81 -9.48 0.47
C VAL A 22 -0.52 -9.90 -0.18
N THR A 23 -1.47 -10.39 0.61
CA THR A 23 -2.81 -10.75 0.13
C THR A 23 -3.56 -9.53 -0.38
N ILE A 24 -3.60 -8.41 0.36
CA ILE A 24 -4.26 -7.18 -0.06
C ILE A 24 -3.69 -6.66 -1.39
N TYR A 25 -2.36 -6.67 -1.56
CA TYR A 25 -1.70 -6.22 -2.79
C TYR A 25 -1.98 -7.10 -4.01
N ASN A 26 -2.17 -8.41 -3.79
CA ASN A 26 -2.32 -9.36 -4.89
C ASN A 26 -3.77 -9.75 -5.18
N GLN A 27 -4.69 -9.55 -4.23
CA GLN A 27 -6.10 -9.97 -4.40
C GLN A 27 -6.76 -9.42 -5.68
N PRO A 28 -6.61 -8.13 -6.06
CA PRO A 28 -7.17 -7.64 -7.32
C PRO A 28 -6.55 -8.32 -8.55
N LYS A 29 -5.28 -8.73 -8.48
CA LYS A 29 -4.58 -9.44 -9.55
C LYS A 29 -5.07 -10.89 -9.66
N TYR A 30 -5.34 -11.53 -8.52
CA TYR A 30 -5.91 -12.88 -8.50
C TYR A 30 -7.33 -12.88 -9.07
N ALA A 31 -8.13 -11.87 -8.74
CA ALA A 31 -9.45 -11.70 -9.33
C ALA A 31 -9.36 -11.56 -10.86
N LEU A 32 -8.47 -10.73 -11.39
CA LEU A 32 -8.24 -10.59 -12.83
C LEU A 32 -7.83 -11.93 -13.47
N ASN A 33 -6.96 -12.70 -12.83
CA ASN A 33 -6.56 -14.02 -13.34
C ASN A 33 -7.73 -14.99 -13.40
N THR A 34 -8.55 -15.04 -12.34
CA THR A 34 -9.73 -15.92 -12.26
C THR A 34 -10.73 -15.63 -13.39
N PHE A 35 -11.00 -14.36 -13.69
CA PHE A 35 -11.90 -13.96 -14.77
C PHE A 35 -11.28 -14.14 -16.16
N PHE A 36 -9.97 -14.04 -16.29
CA PHE A 36 -9.25 -14.42 -17.50
C PHE A 36 -9.39 -15.91 -17.79
N GLU A 37 -9.17 -16.79 -16.81
CA GLU A 37 -9.32 -18.24 -16.94
C GLU A 37 -10.76 -18.65 -17.29
N ARG A 38 -11.75 -17.87 -16.86
CA ARG A 38 -13.17 -18.06 -17.22
C ARG A 38 -13.53 -17.52 -18.61
N GLY A 39 -12.60 -16.90 -19.32
CA GLY A 39 -12.84 -16.31 -20.64
C GLY A 39 -13.65 -14.99 -20.63
N VAL A 40 -13.88 -14.39 -19.45
CA VAL A 40 -14.63 -13.14 -19.32
C VAL A 40 -13.76 -11.94 -19.68
N ILE A 41 -12.45 -12.01 -19.41
CA ILE A 41 -11.48 -10.96 -19.65
C ILE A 41 -10.48 -11.41 -20.71
N GLY A 42 -10.14 -10.51 -21.65
CA GLY A 42 -9.24 -10.81 -22.77
C GLY A 42 -7.77 -11.01 -22.36
N THR A 43 -7.01 -11.59 -23.28
CA THR A 43 -5.56 -11.79 -23.12
C THR A 43 -4.82 -10.46 -22.91
N GLY A 44 -3.81 -10.47 -22.05
CA GLY A 44 -2.96 -9.31 -21.77
C GLY A 44 -3.46 -8.34 -20.70
N VAL A 45 -4.71 -8.43 -20.27
CA VAL A 45 -5.31 -7.54 -19.26
C VAL A 45 -4.56 -7.62 -17.91
N GLN A 46 -4.21 -8.82 -17.48
CA GLN A 46 -3.43 -9.03 -16.26
C GLN A 46 -2.02 -8.44 -16.36
N ARG A 47 -1.37 -8.61 -17.52
CA ARG A 47 -0.07 -8.00 -17.81
C ARG A 47 -0.17 -6.47 -17.74
N ASP A 48 -1.17 -5.91 -18.41
CA ASP A 48 -1.38 -4.46 -18.46
C ASP A 48 -1.62 -3.89 -17.05
N PHE A 49 -2.43 -4.57 -16.22
CA PHE A 49 -2.63 -4.17 -14.82
C PHE A 49 -1.35 -4.25 -13.99
N ASN A 50 -0.53 -5.29 -14.18
CA ASN A 50 0.76 -5.39 -13.49
C ASN A 50 1.70 -4.24 -13.87
N ILE A 51 1.71 -3.82 -15.14
CA ILE A 51 2.49 -2.67 -15.60
C ILE A 51 1.98 -1.37 -14.97
N LEU A 52 0.66 -1.16 -14.93
CA LEU A 52 0.05 0.01 -14.27
C LEU A 52 0.37 0.05 -12.76
N PHE A 53 0.66 -1.10 -12.16
CA PHE A 53 0.96 -1.21 -10.74
C PHE A 53 2.43 -0.93 -10.39
N MET A 54 3.34 -0.89 -11.38
CA MET A 54 4.79 -0.68 -11.15
C MET A 54 5.12 0.61 -10.40
N PRO A 55 4.51 1.78 -10.67
CA PRO A 55 4.77 2.99 -9.91
C PRO A 55 4.43 2.88 -8.42
N VAL A 56 3.43 2.08 -8.05
CA VAL A 56 3.09 1.82 -6.64
C VAL A 56 4.24 1.11 -5.92
N PHE A 57 4.88 0.12 -6.56
CA PHE A 57 6.08 -0.51 -6.00
C PHE A 57 7.22 0.48 -5.83
N SER A 58 7.44 1.36 -6.82
CA SER A 58 8.47 2.40 -6.74
C SER A 58 8.23 3.35 -5.56
N MET A 59 6.97 3.73 -5.29
CA MET A 59 6.62 4.53 -4.11
C MET A 59 6.99 3.82 -2.81
N ASN A 60 6.73 2.53 -2.69
CA ASN A 60 7.06 1.75 -1.50
C ASN A 60 8.58 1.59 -1.32
N ILE A 61 9.35 1.49 -2.40
CA ILE A 61 10.82 1.47 -2.34
C ILE A 61 11.35 2.82 -1.82
N LEU A 62 10.78 3.93 -2.25
CA LEU A 62 11.17 5.26 -1.75
C LEU A 62 10.95 5.42 -0.24
N LEU A 63 9.98 4.70 0.35
CA LEU A 63 9.77 4.69 1.79
C LEU A 63 10.98 4.15 2.59
N ILE A 64 11.85 3.36 1.98
CA ILE A 64 13.07 2.88 2.63
C ILE A 64 13.96 4.05 3.06
N LEU A 65 13.94 5.16 2.32
CA LEU A 65 14.69 6.36 2.65
C LEU A 65 14.25 7.01 3.97
N PHE A 66 13.03 6.73 4.42
CA PHE A 66 12.50 7.26 5.68
C PHE A 66 12.79 6.37 6.91
N ARG A 67 13.33 5.16 6.71
CA ARG A 67 13.67 4.25 7.84
C ARG A 67 14.58 4.88 8.90
N PRO A 68 15.66 5.60 8.54
CA PRO A 68 16.51 6.25 9.55
C PRO A 68 15.74 7.29 10.37
N MET A 69 14.78 7.99 9.75
CA MET A 69 13.96 8.98 10.42
C MET A 69 13.02 8.34 11.46
N ILE A 70 12.50 7.15 11.17
CA ILE A 70 11.64 6.40 12.10
C ILE A 70 12.46 5.92 13.31
N THR A 71 13.71 5.49 13.08
CA THR A 71 14.63 5.14 14.17
C THR A 71 14.90 6.34 15.08
N GLN A 72 15.12 7.52 14.50
CA GLN A 72 15.32 8.75 15.26
C GLN A 72 14.09 9.13 16.10
N LEU A 73 12.89 8.91 15.53
CA LEU A 73 11.64 9.12 16.25
C LEU A 73 11.54 8.22 17.50
N ALA A 74 11.98 6.96 17.38
CA ALA A 74 12.04 6.04 18.52
C ALA A 74 13.01 6.49 19.60
N ILE A 75 14.15 7.10 19.23
CA ILE A 75 15.14 7.65 20.17
C ILE A 75 14.53 8.81 20.96
N TYR A 76 13.92 9.81 20.32
CA TYR A 76 13.26 10.93 21.00
C TYR A 76 12.17 10.46 21.95
N ARG A 77 11.39 9.44 21.56
CA ARG A 77 10.38 8.87 22.43
C ARG A 77 10.97 8.22 23.68
N ARG A 78 12.06 7.46 23.52
CA ARG A 78 12.74 6.82 24.67
C ARG A 78 13.38 7.84 25.60
N ALA A 79 13.90 8.94 25.05
CA ALA A 79 14.48 10.04 25.83
C ALA A 79 13.43 10.89 26.58
N GLY A 80 12.12 10.69 26.32
CA GLY A 80 11.04 11.48 26.91
C GLY A 80 10.91 12.90 26.33
N ASP A 81 11.63 13.22 25.27
CA ASP A 81 11.56 14.52 24.60
C ASP A 81 10.38 14.59 23.63
N TYR A 82 9.20 14.81 24.19
CA TYR A 82 7.94 14.88 23.44
C TYR A 82 7.86 16.06 22.47
N ASN A 83 8.60 17.15 22.73
CA ASN A 83 8.62 18.30 21.84
C ASN A 83 9.38 17.99 20.56
N GLN A 84 10.58 17.43 20.67
CA GLN A 84 11.36 16.97 19.53
C GLN A 84 10.64 15.84 18.78
N TYR A 85 10.02 14.90 19.50
CA TYR A 85 9.21 13.84 18.90
C TYR A 85 8.11 14.41 17.99
N LYS A 86 7.29 15.37 18.47
CA LYS A 86 6.21 15.98 17.68
C LYS A 86 6.72 16.78 16.49
N GLN A 87 7.81 17.54 16.67
CA GLN A 87 8.42 18.31 15.57
C GLN A 87 8.94 17.39 14.48
N TYR A 88 9.62 16.31 14.86
CA TYR A 88 10.20 15.36 13.94
C TYR A 88 9.11 14.55 13.21
N GLN A 89 8.05 14.16 13.92
CA GLN A 89 6.86 13.55 13.33
C GLN A 89 6.21 14.43 12.25
N LYS A 90 5.99 15.72 12.56
CA LYS A 90 5.47 16.70 11.57
C LYS A 90 6.38 16.84 10.36
N ARG A 91 7.69 16.78 10.55
CA ARG A 91 8.67 16.84 9.47
C ARG A 91 8.56 15.62 8.56
N ILE A 92 8.48 14.41 9.11
CA ILE A 92 8.27 13.18 8.34
C ILE A 92 6.99 13.28 7.51
N VAL A 93 5.87 13.64 8.14
CA VAL A 93 4.57 13.77 7.45
C VAL A 93 4.65 14.77 6.30
N LYS A 94 5.24 15.96 6.52
CA LYS A 94 5.41 16.97 5.45
C LYS A 94 6.25 16.45 4.28
N MET A 95 7.35 15.75 4.55
CA MET A 95 8.21 15.20 3.51
C MET A 95 7.48 14.12 2.69
N VAL A 96 6.71 13.27 3.36
CA VAL A 96 5.93 12.21 2.70
C VAL A 96 4.79 12.78 1.89
N VAL A 97 4.08 13.80 2.40
CA VAL A 97 3.05 14.51 1.63
C VAL A 97 3.67 15.16 0.39
N GLY A 98 4.80 15.83 0.53
CA GLY A 98 5.52 16.44 -0.60
C GLY A 98 5.92 15.40 -1.65
N LEU A 99 6.47 14.26 -1.22
CA LEU A 99 6.81 13.15 -2.11
C LEU A 99 5.57 12.56 -2.79
N ALA A 100 4.49 12.35 -2.06
CA ALA A 100 3.24 11.82 -2.60
C ALA A 100 2.65 12.74 -3.68
N VAL A 101 2.63 14.06 -3.44
CA VAL A 101 2.18 15.05 -4.42
C VAL A 101 3.08 15.05 -5.66
N LEU A 102 4.40 15.02 -5.48
CA LEU A 102 5.36 15.00 -6.59
C LEU A 102 5.16 13.75 -7.46
N VAL A 103 5.04 12.58 -6.82
CA VAL A 103 4.85 11.31 -7.53
C VAL A 103 3.48 11.26 -8.21
N LEU A 104 2.42 11.81 -7.59
CA LEU A 104 1.09 11.89 -8.19
C LEU A 104 1.09 12.78 -9.44
N VAL A 105 1.63 13.99 -9.31
CA VAL A 105 1.70 14.96 -10.43
C VAL A 105 2.58 14.39 -11.55
N GLY A 106 3.76 13.88 -11.21
CA GLY A 106 4.64 13.22 -12.18
C GLY A 106 3.99 12.00 -12.85
N GLY A 107 3.26 11.19 -12.09
CA GLY A 107 2.51 10.04 -12.59
C GLY A 107 1.38 10.45 -13.56
N ILE A 108 0.61 11.49 -13.23
CA ILE A 108 -0.47 11.98 -14.10
C ILE A 108 0.11 12.47 -15.43
N VAL A 109 1.22 13.22 -15.42
CA VAL A 109 1.79 13.84 -16.60
C VAL A 109 2.63 12.85 -17.43
N LEU A 110 3.48 12.08 -16.78
CA LEU A 110 4.49 11.25 -17.44
C LEU A 110 4.25 9.74 -17.31
N GLY A 111 3.36 9.32 -16.40
CA GLY A 111 3.24 7.91 -16.03
C GLY A 111 2.90 6.99 -17.19
N ILE A 112 1.78 7.22 -17.87
CA ILE A 112 1.37 6.40 -19.03
C ILE A 112 2.37 6.50 -20.19
N PRO A 113 2.81 7.71 -20.64
CA PRO A 113 3.86 7.80 -21.67
C PRO A 113 5.14 7.02 -21.31
N ALA A 114 5.61 7.17 -20.08
CA ALA A 114 6.81 6.46 -19.63
C ALA A 114 6.63 4.93 -19.65
N LEU A 115 5.48 4.44 -19.15
CA LEU A 115 5.15 3.01 -19.16
C LEU A 115 5.01 2.46 -20.59
N ASN A 116 4.39 3.23 -21.50
CA ASN A 116 4.28 2.83 -22.91
C ASN A 116 5.65 2.69 -23.58
N ILE A 117 6.58 3.62 -23.32
CA ILE A 117 7.94 3.56 -23.85
C ILE A 117 8.72 2.38 -23.26
N LEU A 118 8.65 2.20 -21.93
CA LEU A 118 9.41 1.16 -21.23
C LEU A 118 8.95 -0.25 -21.58
N TYR A 119 7.64 -0.46 -21.74
CA TYR A 119 7.05 -1.79 -21.92
C TYR A 119 6.59 -2.08 -23.35
N GLY A 120 6.69 -1.11 -24.27
CA GLY A 120 6.23 -1.27 -25.66
C GLY A 120 4.74 -1.56 -25.80
N THR A 121 3.92 -1.06 -24.90
CA THR A 121 2.47 -1.32 -24.81
C THR A 121 1.67 -0.02 -24.93
N ASN A 122 0.43 -0.11 -25.41
CA ASN A 122 -0.48 1.03 -25.44
C ASN A 122 -1.46 0.98 -24.26
N LEU A 123 -1.11 1.68 -23.19
CA LEU A 123 -1.89 1.74 -21.94
C LEU A 123 -2.82 2.96 -21.86
N ASN A 124 -2.91 3.77 -22.92
CA ASN A 124 -3.69 5.02 -22.91
C ASN A 124 -5.16 4.80 -22.51
N LYS A 125 -5.74 3.68 -22.93
CA LYS A 125 -7.13 3.29 -22.57
C LYS A 125 -7.35 3.06 -21.08
N TYR A 126 -6.29 2.86 -20.31
CA TYR A 126 -6.33 2.57 -18.87
C TYR A 126 -5.91 3.76 -18.00
N TRP A 127 -5.89 4.97 -18.56
CA TRP A 127 -5.45 6.17 -17.85
C TRP A 127 -6.19 6.40 -16.52
N LEU A 128 -7.51 6.20 -16.50
CA LEU A 128 -8.31 6.32 -15.27
C LEU A 128 -7.93 5.25 -14.23
N SER A 129 -7.77 4.01 -14.67
CA SER A 129 -7.34 2.91 -13.78
C SER A 129 -5.94 3.17 -13.21
N PHE A 130 -5.06 3.76 -13.99
CA PHE A 130 -3.71 4.16 -13.56
C PHE A 130 -3.77 5.20 -12.43
N ILE A 131 -4.54 6.28 -12.59
CA ILE A 131 -4.69 7.32 -11.55
C ILE A 131 -5.26 6.73 -10.26
N ILE A 132 -6.31 5.91 -10.38
CA ILE A 132 -6.93 5.26 -9.23
C ILE A 132 -5.92 4.36 -8.51
N THR A 133 -5.12 3.59 -9.25
CA THR A 133 -4.06 2.76 -8.68
C THR A 133 -2.99 3.60 -7.96
N MET A 134 -2.60 4.75 -8.53
CA MET A 134 -1.67 5.71 -7.91
C MET A 134 -2.22 6.27 -6.59
N LEU A 135 -3.52 6.60 -6.54
CA LEU A 135 -4.18 7.03 -5.30
C LEU A 135 -4.15 5.93 -4.22
N GLY A 136 -4.30 4.67 -4.62
CA GLY A 136 -4.10 3.53 -3.73
C GLY A 136 -2.66 3.41 -3.23
N GLY A 137 -1.68 3.66 -4.09
CA GLY A 137 -0.25 3.71 -3.73
C GLY A 137 0.06 4.81 -2.71
N ILE A 138 -0.54 5.98 -2.86
CA ILE A 138 -0.43 7.08 -1.88
C ILE A 138 -1.01 6.65 -0.53
N ALA A 139 -2.22 6.09 -0.53
CA ALA A 139 -2.85 5.60 0.70
C ALA A 139 -1.98 4.55 1.40
N SER A 140 -1.41 3.60 0.66
CA SER A 140 -0.50 2.58 1.21
C SER A 140 0.77 3.19 1.80
N THR A 141 1.30 4.26 1.19
CA THR A 141 2.45 5.01 1.69
C THR A 141 2.15 5.65 3.05
N PHE A 142 1.01 6.32 3.18
CA PHE A 142 0.58 6.92 4.44
C PHE A 142 0.29 5.86 5.50
N ALA A 143 -0.40 4.77 5.14
CA ALA A 143 -0.65 3.65 6.04
C ALA A 143 0.65 3.07 6.60
N THR A 144 1.64 2.82 5.74
CA THR A 144 2.96 2.31 6.16
C THR A 144 3.65 3.24 7.16
N ILE A 145 3.52 4.56 7.02
CA ILE A 145 4.09 5.51 7.98
C ILE A 145 3.34 5.46 9.31
N CYS A 146 2.00 5.40 9.29
CA CYS A 146 1.21 5.22 10.51
C CYS A 146 1.62 3.92 11.24
N ASP A 147 1.78 2.82 10.50
CA ASP A 147 2.19 1.54 11.06
C ASP A 147 3.59 1.59 11.69
N ASN A 148 4.52 2.27 11.05
CA ASN A 148 5.85 2.48 11.61
C ASN A 148 5.78 3.31 12.90
N MET A 149 4.94 4.34 12.96
CA MET A 149 4.72 5.14 14.17
C MET A 149 4.07 4.30 15.27
N LEU A 150 3.06 3.48 14.95
CA LEU A 150 2.42 2.57 15.90
C LEU A 150 3.40 1.51 16.42
N THR A 151 4.31 1.04 15.58
CA THR A 151 5.38 0.11 15.98
C THR A 151 6.34 0.78 16.98
N VAL A 152 6.73 2.03 16.76
CA VAL A 152 7.53 2.84 17.71
C VAL A 152 6.79 3.00 19.05
N LEU A 153 5.46 3.10 19.01
CA LEU A 153 4.59 3.17 20.18
C LEU A 153 4.35 1.80 20.85
N ARG A 154 4.92 0.71 20.32
CA ARG A 154 4.68 -0.69 20.73
C ARG A 154 3.20 -1.12 20.64
N LYS A 155 2.44 -0.49 19.75
CA LYS A 155 1.04 -0.82 19.48
C LYS A 155 0.84 -1.79 18.31
N GLN A 156 1.87 -2.50 17.88
CA GLN A 156 1.88 -3.39 16.71
C GLN A 156 0.78 -4.48 16.71
N LYS A 157 0.29 -4.88 17.88
CA LYS A 157 -0.81 -5.86 18.00
C LYS A 157 -2.12 -5.35 17.37
N TYR A 158 -2.37 -4.05 17.42
CA TYR A 158 -3.57 -3.45 16.85
C TYR A 158 -3.51 -3.35 15.32
N LEU A 159 -2.30 -3.39 14.73
CA LEU A 159 -2.13 -3.39 13.28
C LEU A 159 -2.76 -4.62 12.61
N VAL A 160 -2.80 -5.76 13.31
CA VAL A 160 -3.46 -6.97 12.79
C VAL A 160 -4.93 -6.70 12.45
N ILE A 161 -5.60 -5.85 13.22
CA ILE A 161 -7.02 -5.50 12.99
C ILE A 161 -7.16 -4.69 11.70
N SER A 162 -6.31 -3.68 11.48
CA SER A 162 -6.37 -2.87 10.26
C SER A 162 -6.07 -3.68 9.00
N PHE A 163 -5.07 -4.56 9.07
CA PHE A 163 -4.75 -5.47 7.96
C PHE A 163 -5.86 -6.50 7.71
N ALA A 164 -6.43 -7.09 8.78
CA ALA A 164 -7.48 -8.09 8.64
C ALA A 164 -8.75 -7.49 8.00
N ILE A 165 -9.19 -6.31 8.46
CA ILE A 165 -10.37 -5.65 7.88
C ILE A 165 -10.13 -5.27 6.42
N SER A 166 -8.95 -4.71 6.10
CA SER A 166 -8.61 -4.33 4.72
C SER A 166 -8.46 -5.54 3.81
N CYS A 167 -7.95 -6.66 4.33
CA CYS A 167 -7.85 -7.92 3.60
C CYS A 167 -9.24 -8.51 3.31
N LEU A 168 -10.11 -8.55 4.31
CA LEU A 168 -11.49 -9.00 4.13
C LEU A 168 -12.23 -8.14 3.10
N LEU A 169 -12.11 -6.82 3.19
CA LEU A 169 -12.68 -5.92 2.21
C LEU A 169 -12.14 -6.21 0.81
N SER A 170 -10.82 -6.35 0.66
CA SER A 170 -10.17 -6.66 -0.63
C SER A 170 -10.73 -7.95 -1.24
N ILE A 171 -10.87 -9.00 -0.44
CA ILE A 171 -11.40 -10.30 -0.90
C ILE A 171 -12.87 -10.18 -1.35
N LEU A 172 -13.68 -9.48 -0.57
CA LEU A 172 -15.12 -9.35 -0.83
C LEU A 172 -15.42 -8.53 -2.08
N ILE A 173 -14.67 -7.43 -2.30
CA ILE A 173 -14.99 -6.48 -3.38
C ILE A 173 -14.24 -6.76 -4.68
N SER A 174 -13.09 -7.45 -4.65
CA SER A 174 -12.27 -7.64 -5.86
C SER A 174 -13.00 -8.41 -6.95
N ASN A 175 -13.63 -9.53 -6.60
CA ASN A 175 -14.32 -10.36 -7.59
C ASN A 175 -15.48 -9.62 -8.29
N PRO A 176 -16.48 -9.06 -7.57
CA PRO A 176 -17.58 -8.37 -8.23
C PRO A 176 -17.12 -7.14 -9.00
N LEU A 177 -16.18 -6.36 -8.49
CA LEU A 177 -15.69 -5.18 -9.20
C LEU A 177 -14.93 -5.54 -10.48
N VAL A 178 -14.12 -6.60 -10.44
CA VAL A 178 -13.39 -7.07 -11.62
C VAL A 178 -14.35 -7.67 -12.67
N GLU A 179 -15.38 -8.38 -12.24
CA GLU A 179 -16.39 -8.94 -13.15
C GLU A 179 -17.08 -7.85 -13.98
N TYR A 180 -17.49 -6.74 -13.34
CA TYR A 180 -18.24 -5.67 -14.01
C TYR A 180 -17.36 -4.64 -14.72
N TYR A 181 -16.18 -4.34 -14.18
CA TYR A 181 -15.34 -3.21 -14.62
C TYR A 181 -13.93 -3.60 -15.08
N GLY A 182 -13.57 -4.90 -15.06
CA GLY A 182 -12.24 -5.37 -15.49
C GLY A 182 -11.10 -4.70 -14.74
N ILE A 183 -10.13 -4.14 -15.45
CA ILE A 183 -8.96 -3.43 -14.88
C ILE A 183 -9.38 -2.27 -13.97
N LEU A 184 -10.41 -1.52 -14.34
CA LEU A 184 -10.90 -0.42 -13.51
C LEU A 184 -11.44 -0.94 -12.18
N GLY A 185 -12.15 -2.07 -12.20
CA GLY A 185 -12.62 -2.75 -11.00
C GLY A 185 -11.49 -3.20 -10.08
N ALA A 186 -10.41 -3.74 -10.64
CA ALA A 186 -9.21 -4.11 -9.88
C ALA A 186 -8.55 -2.89 -9.23
N ALA A 187 -8.47 -1.76 -9.95
CA ALA A 187 -7.93 -0.50 -9.43
C ALA A 187 -8.80 0.06 -8.29
N ILE A 188 -10.14 0.02 -8.42
CA ILE A 188 -11.07 0.46 -7.38
C ILE A 188 -10.97 -0.45 -6.15
N ALA A 189 -10.90 -1.77 -6.32
CA ALA A 189 -10.73 -2.70 -5.22
C ALA A 189 -9.43 -2.44 -4.45
N PHE A 190 -8.34 -2.20 -5.18
CA PHE A 190 -7.05 -1.87 -4.58
C PHE A 190 -7.11 -0.56 -3.79
N VAL A 191 -7.58 0.54 -4.39
CA VAL A 191 -7.62 1.85 -3.71
C VAL A 191 -8.50 1.81 -2.47
N SER A 192 -9.66 1.17 -2.54
CA SER A 192 -10.59 1.03 -1.42
C SER A 192 -9.94 0.29 -0.24
N SER A 193 -9.24 -0.81 -0.51
CA SER A 193 -8.54 -1.59 0.50
C SER A 193 -7.39 -0.81 1.15
N MET A 194 -6.62 -0.03 0.36
CA MET A 194 -5.51 0.79 0.86
C MET A 194 -5.99 1.97 1.70
N TRP A 195 -7.07 2.64 1.31
CA TRP A 195 -7.67 3.70 2.11
C TRP A 195 -8.27 3.16 3.41
N THR A 196 -8.90 2.01 3.38
CA THR A 196 -9.41 1.34 4.59
C THR A 196 -8.27 1.03 5.56
N TRP A 197 -7.18 0.47 5.07
CA TRP A 197 -5.99 0.23 5.88
C TRP A 197 -5.45 1.53 6.50
N PHE A 198 -5.28 2.58 5.70
CA PHE A 198 -4.80 3.89 6.18
C PHE A 198 -5.72 4.49 7.25
N LEU A 199 -7.02 4.54 6.98
CA LEU A 199 -7.99 5.16 7.89
C LEU A 199 -8.06 4.43 9.24
N ILE A 200 -8.04 3.10 9.23
CA ILE A 200 -8.05 2.31 10.46
C ILE A 200 -6.72 2.50 11.22
N SER A 201 -5.57 2.46 10.53
CA SER A 201 -4.26 2.69 11.16
C SER A 201 -4.13 4.11 11.73
N LEU A 202 -4.85 5.08 11.17
CA LEU A 202 -4.86 6.46 11.69
C LEU A 202 -5.67 6.61 12.99
N VAL A 203 -6.73 5.81 13.16
CA VAL A 203 -7.64 5.88 14.34
C VAL A 203 -7.07 5.09 15.53
N ILE A 204 -6.24 4.07 15.33
CA ILE A 204 -5.60 3.27 16.40
C ILE A 204 -4.50 4.07 17.11
#